data_8e092c12eb7b7ba337a6e84228958604
#
_entry.id   8e092c12eb7b7ba337a6e84228958604
#
_cell.length_a   1.000
_cell.length_b   1.000
_cell.length_c   1.000
_cell.angle_alpha   90.00
_cell.angle_beta   90.00
_cell.angle_gamma   90.00
#
_symmetry.space_group_name_H-M   'P 1'
#
loop_
_entity.id
_entity.type
_entity.pdbx_description
1 polymer ?
#
loop_
_entity_poly.entity_id
_entity_poly.type
_entity_poly.pdbx_seq_one_letter_code
_entity_poly.pdbx_strand_id
1 'polypeptide(L)'
;LKEADTDWKRYQMNRPAAPFDARKYLEFRLFWPYSSGIPGQWMAHQIDTVHWFTKLAHPLSVAANGGIYLWKDGRTNFDTMTAVFEYGDPKNPDSKFQVLYTSRFTNSAGGIKELYFSNGGMLNLDTNMVTSEGGLQAGDAKDMNMKPNLLTKFELPKVTITTSADTGGDPMT
;
A
#
# COMPACT_ATOMS: atom_id res chain seq x y z
N LEU A 1 -14.86 17.27 22.80
CA LEU A 1 -13.56 17.91 22.83
C LEU A 1 -13.72 19.41 22.65
N LYS A 2 -13.10 20.22 23.52
CA LYS A 2 -13.08 21.68 23.45
C LYS A 2 -11.68 22.14 23.07
N GLU A 3 -11.56 23.36 22.53
CA GLU A 3 -10.24 23.91 22.19
C GLU A 3 -9.30 23.97 23.40
N ALA A 4 -9.85 24.33 24.58
CA ALA A 4 -9.09 24.38 25.81
C ALA A 4 -8.49 23.02 26.25
N ASP A 5 -8.97 21.90 25.71
CA ASP A 5 -8.47 20.57 26.02
C ASP A 5 -7.30 20.17 25.08
N THR A 6 -6.90 21.08 24.17
CA THR A 6 -5.90 20.81 23.13
C THR A 6 -4.93 21.97 23.01
N ASP A 7 -3.77 21.72 22.41
CA ASP A 7 -2.90 22.79 21.89
C ASP A 7 -3.14 22.92 20.37
N TRP A 8 -4.30 23.47 20.02
CA TRP A 8 -4.70 23.61 18.62
C TRP A 8 -3.72 24.41 17.78
N LYS A 9 -3.16 25.48 18.35
CA LYS A 9 -2.17 26.31 17.66
C LYS A 9 -0.92 25.51 17.31
N ARG A 10 -0.40 24.72 18.23
CA ARG A 10 0.76 23.86 18.01
C ARG A 10 0.44 22.71 17.05
N TYR A 11 -0.76 22.15 17.14
CA TYR A 11 -1.22 21.10 16.22
C TYR A 11 -1.26 21.57 14.77
N GLN A 12 -1.59 22.82 14.52
CA GLN A 12 -1.57 23.39 13.17
C GLN A 12 -0.17 23.53 12.59
N MET A 13 0.87 23.57 13.43
CA MET A 13 2.27 23.73 13.03
C MET A 13 2.47 24.99 12.14
N ASN A 14 2.95 24.79 10.90
CA ASN A 14 3.20 25.86 9.91
C ASN A 14 2.02 26.10 8.94
N ARG A 15 0.86 25.50 9.22
CA ARG A 15 -0.34 25.72 8.40
C ARG A 15 -0.96 27.09 8.70
N PRO A 16 -1.73 27.65 7.77
CA PRO A 16 -2.50 28.86 8.05
C PRO A 16 -3.38 28.67 9.29
N ALA A 17 -3.45 29.69 10.14
CA ALA A 17 -4.30 29.66 11.31
C ALA A 17 -5.76 29.46 10.91
N ALA A 18 -6.43 28.53 11.57
CA ALA A 18 -7.83 28.23 11.36
C ALA A 18 -8.54 28.08 12.72
N PRO A 19 -9.85 28.39 12.79
CA PRO A 19 -10.65 28.12 14.00
C PRO A 19 -10.54 26.66 14.42
N PHE A 20 -10.69 26.44 15.73
CA PHE A 20 -10.70 25.08 16.27
C PHE A 20 -11.81 24.25 15.66
N ASP A 21 -11.47 23.05 15.27
CA ASP A 21 -12.38 22.06 14.72
C ASP A 21 -12.05 20.70 15.35
N ALA A 22 -12.93 20.25 16.24
CA ALA A 22 -12.74 18.99 16.97
C ALA A 22 -12.65 17.79 16.03
N ARG A 23 -13.38 17.83 14.91
CA ARG A 23 -13.36 16.74 13.93
C ARG A 23 -12.04 16.69 13.18
N LYS A 24 -11.50 17.83 12.76
CA LYS A 24 -10.17 17.89 12.14
C LYS A 24 -9.04 17.49 13.08
N TYR A 25 -9.26 17.64 14.37
CA TYR A 25 -8.30 17.18 15.37
C TYR A 25 -8.36 15.66 15.57
N LEU A 26 -9.55 15.11 15.78
CA LEU A 26 -9.74 13.69 16.09
C LEU A 26 -9.71 12.80 14.84
N GLU A 27 -10.32 13.27 13.76
CA GLU A 27 -10.46 12.56 12.49
C GLU A 27 -9.54 13.15 11.40
N PHE A 28 -8.34 13.63 11.77
CA PHE A 28 -7.42 14.34 10.89
C PHE A 28 -7.15 13.60 9.56
N ARG A 29 -7.26 12.28 9.59
CA ARG A 29 -7.05 11.42 8.40
C ARG A 29 -8.01 11.76 7.26
N LEU A 30 -9.17 12.30 7.57
CA LEU A 30 -10.21 12.63 6.59
C LEU A 30 -9.98 13.99 5.92
N PHE A 31 -9.04 14.80 6.41
CA PHE A 31 -8.93 16.19 6.01
C PHE A 31 -7.54 16.56 5.48
N TRP A 32 -7.50 17.06 4.24
CA TRP A 32 -6.37 17.81 3.75
C TRP A 32 -6.37 19.24 4.40
N PRO A 33 -5.26 19.79 4.84
CA PRO A 33 -3.87 19.33 4.72
C PRO A 33 -3.35 18.58 5.97
N TYR A 34 -4.22 18.08 6.85
CA TYR A 34 -3.79 17.37 8.07
C TYR A 34 -3.28 15.96 7.78
N SER A 35 -3.74 15.38 6.69
CA SER A 35 -3.33 14.08 6.18
C SER A 35 -3.42 14.05 4.66
N SER A 36 -2.59 13.24 4.01
CA SER A 36 -2.72 12.91 2.59
C SER A 36 -3.77 11.82 2.30
N GLY A 37 -4.50 11.38 3.33
CA GLY A 37 -5.53 10.34 3.18
C GLY A 37 -4.98 8.97 2.82
N ILE A 38 -5.62 8.26 1.90
CA ILE A 38 -5.26 6.90 1.48
C ILE A 38 -3.76 6.77 1.11
N PRO A 39 -3.16 7.67 0.31
CA PRO A 39 -1.75 7.53 -0.04
C PRO A 39 -0.80 7.45 1.15
N GLY A 40 -0.94 8.35 2.11
CA GLY A 40 -0.01 8.42 3.23
C GLY A 40 -0.31 7.47 4.39
N GLN A 41 -1.51 6.90 4.44
CA GLN A 41 -1.94 6.06 5.57
C GLN A 41 -1.93 4.58 5.26
N TRP A 42 -2.20 4.21 4.01
CA TRP A 42 -2.35 2.82 3.59
C TRP A 42 -1.39 2.47 2.46
N MET A 43 -1.46 3.19 1.34
CA MET A 43 -0.61 2.91 0.18
C MET A 43 0.88 2.94 0.52
N ALA A 44 1.30 3.81 1.43
CA ALA A 44 2.69 3.92 1.85
C ALA A 44 3.28 2.59 2.34
N HIS A 45 2.49 1.76 3.02
CA HIS A 45 2.95 0.45 3.51
C HIS A 45 3.23 -0.53 2.36
N GLN A 46 2.31 -0.62 1.38
CA GLN A 46 2.49 -1.51 0.24
C GLN A 46 3.61 -1.04 -0.69
N ILE A 47 3.70 0.26 -0.93
CA ILE A 47 4.79 0.84 -1.74
C ILE A 47 6.13 0.65 -1.06
N ASP A 48 6.21 0.73 0.27
CA ASP A 48 7.43 0.45 1.02
C ASP A 48 7.88 -1.01 0.83
N THR A 49 6.96 -1.95 0.81
CA THR A 49 7.25 -3.36 0.49
C THR A 49 7.85 -3.50 -0.92
N VAL A 50 7.27 -2.80 -1.91
CA VAL A 50 7.82 -2.79 -3.28
C VAL A 50 9.25 -2.23 -3.30
N HIS A 51 9.48 -1.10 -2.65
CA HIS A 51 10.82 -0.50 -2.55
C HIS A 51 11.82 -1.42 -1.85
N TRP A 52 11.37 -2.09 -0.80
CA TRP A 52 12.22 -3.04 -0.06
C TRP A 52 12.65 -4.23 -0.92
N PHE A 53 11.71 -4.83 -1.66
CA PHE A 53 12.00 -5.99 -2.52
C PHE A 53 12.85 -5.62 -3.73
N THR A 54 12.53 -4.51 -4.39
CA THR A 54 13.15 -4.14 -5.65
C THR A 54 14.41 -3.27 -5.49
N LYS A 55 14.60 -2.65 -4.32
CA LYS A 55 15.64 -1.64 -4.05
C LYS A 55 15.53 -0.39 -4.93
N LEU A 56 14.38 -0.16 -5.54
CA LEU A 56 14.09 1.04 -6.32
C LEU A 56 13.43 2.08 -5.40
N ALA A 57 13.95 3.31 -5.39
CA ALA A 57 13.49 4.37 -4.50
C ALA A 57 12.31 5.18 -5.07
N HIS A 58 12.15 5.21 -6.38
CA HIS A 58 11.16 6.05 -7.05
C HIS A 58 10.57 5.36 -8.27
N PRO A 59 9.26 5.54 -8.55
CA PRO A 59 8.68 5.15 -9.83
C PRO A 59 9.17 6.04 -10.97
N LEU A 60 9.13 5.55 -12.20
CA LEU A 60 9.38 6.30 -13.42
C LEU A 60 8.19 7.19 -13.77
N SER A 61 6.98 6.69 -13.53
CA SER A 61 5.74 7.43 -13.75
C SER A 61 4.64 6.95 -12.81
N VAL A 62 3.65 7.80 -12.57
CA VAL A 62 2.45 7.50 -11.79
C VAL A 62 1.24 8.08 -12.49
N ALA A 63 0.19 7.27 -12.65
CA ALA A 63 -1.14 7.72 -13.01
C ALA A 63 -2.13 7.32 -11.91
N ALA A 64 -2.99 8.24 -11.48
CA ALA A 64 -3.92 7.97 -10.41
C ALA A 64 -5.27 8.65 -10.64
N ASN A 65 -6.31 8.02 -10.11
CA ASN A 65 -7.65 8.59 -10.03
C ASN A 65 -8.30 8.22 -8.69
N GLY A 66 -9.22 9.05 -8.25
CA GLY A 66 -9.94 8.81 -7.01
C GLY A 66 -10.97 9.90 -6.73
N GLY A 67 -11.72 9.72 -5.65
CA GLY A 67 -12.74 10.68 -5.27
C GLY A 67 -13.43 10.32 -3.97
N ILE A 68 -14.41 11.16 -3.61
CA ILE A 68 -15.34 10.91 -2.51
C ILE A 68 -16.64 10.44 -3.13
N TYR A 69 -16.86 9.13 -3.15
CA TYR A 69 -18.02 8.53 -3.83
C TYR A 69 -19.16 8.23 -2.86
N LEU A 70 -18.86 7.72 -1.68
CA LEU A 70 -19.88 7.33 -0.69
C LEU A 70 -19.99 8.35 0.45
N TRP A 71 -18.87 8.67 1.11
CA TRP A 71 -18.86 9.38 2.39
C TRP A 71 -18.99 10.91 2.20
N LYS A 72 -20.20 11.41 2.01
CA LYS A 72 -20.52 12.85 1.84
C LYS A 72 -20.63 13.58 3.19
N ASP A 73 -19.72 13.32 4.09
CA ASP A 73 -19.68 13.78 5.47
C ASP A 73 -18.85 15.05 5.68
N GLY A 74 -18.43 15.71 4.61
CA GLY A 74 -17.62 16.93 4.65
C GLY A 74 -16.12 16.67 4.68
N ARG A 75 -15.66 15.41 4.55
CA ARG A 75 -14.24 15.10 4.36
C ARG A 75 -13.69 15.70 3.08
N THR A 76 -12.38 15.94 3.05
CA THR A 76 -11.69 16.43 1.85
C THR A 76 -10.76 15.37 1.24
N ASN A 77 -10.37 14.35 2.00
CA ASN A 77 -9.62 13.22 1.49
C ASN A 77 -10.54 12.18 0.85
N PHE A 78 -10.04 11.52 -0.18
CA PHE A 78 -10.77 10.51 -0.94
C PHE A 78 -11.14 9.30 -0.08
N ASP A 79 -12.28 8.69 -0.40
CA ASP A 79 -12.70 7.40 0.14
C ASP A 79 -12.38 6.22 -0.79
N THR A 80 -12.02 6.53 -2.04
CA THR A 80 -11.66 5.53 -3.05
C THR A 80 -10.59 6.09 -3.95
N MET A 81 -9.54 5.32 -4.24
CA MET A 81 -8.53 5.67 -5.21
C MET A 81 -7.90 4.44 -5.87
N THR A 82 -7.40 4.65 -7.07
CA THR A 82 -6.55 3.70 -7.79
C THR A 82 -5.34 4.44 -8.33
N ALA A 83 -4.18 3.83 -8.23
CA ALA A 83 -2.93 4.36 -8.78
C ALA A 83 -2.16 3.25 -9.49
N VAL A 84 -1.57 3.58 -10.63
CA VAL A 84 -0.65 2.73 -11.39
C VAL A 84 0.71 3.39 -11.40
N PHE A 85 1.71 2.66 -10.99
CA PHE A 85 3.10 3.09 -10.97
C PHE A 85 3.89 2.28 -11.99
N GLU A 86 4.73 2.91 -12.78
CA GLU A 86 5.75 2.25 -13.58
C GLU A 86 7.09 2.35 -12.84
N TYR A 87 7.72 1.22 -12.60
CA TYR A 87 9.06 1.10 -12.02
C TYR A 87 10.03 0.49 -13.03
N GLY A 88 11.31 0.66 -12.78
CA GLY A 88 12.40 0.06 -13.55
C GLY A 88 13.65 0.91 -13.51
N ASP A 89 14.74 0.38 -14.06
CA ASP A 89 15.94 1.16 -14.33
C ASP A 89 15.77 1.92 -15.65
N PRO A 90 15.87 3.26 -15.69
CA PRO A 90 15.78 4.04 -16.91
C PRO A 90 16.77 3.60 -18.01
N LYS A 91 17.88 2.98 -17.60
CA LYS A 91 18.93 2.48 -18.51
C LYS A 91 18.69 1.04 -18.98
N ASN A 92 17.74 0.34 -18.39
CA ASN A 92 17.39 -1.04 -18.74
C ASN A 92 15.89 -1.16 -18.96
N PRO A 93 15.41 -1.03 -20.21
CA PRO A 93 13.98 -1.16 -20.53
C PRO A 93 13.35 -2.49 -20.10
N ASP A 94 14.14 -3.57 -20.08
CA ASP A 94 13.66 -4.91 -19.74
C ASP A 94 13.44 -5.11 -18.25
N SER A 95 13.85 -4.15 -17.42
CA SER A 95 13.62 -4.17 -15.98
C SER A 95 12.28 -3.56 -15.54
N LYS A 96 11.48 -3.09 -16.50
CA LYS A 96 10.22 -2.39 -16.19
C LYS A 96 9.14 -3.32 -15.68
N PHE A 97 8.39 -2.84 -14.71
CA PHE A 97 7.20 -3.49 -14.19
C PHE A 97 6.18 -2.46 -13.69
N GLN A 98 4.96 -2.89 -13.51
CA GLN A 98 3.88 -2.05 -13.00
C GLN A 98 3.47 -2.49 -11.59
N VAL A 99 3.12 -1.50 -10.77
CA VAL A 99 2.43 -1.70 -9.51
C VAL A 99 1.06 -1.06 -9.61
N LEU A 100 0.01 -1.85 -9.41
CA LEU A 100 -1.36 -1.37 -9.30
C LEU A 100 -1.73 -1.32 -7.81
N TYR A 101 -2.03 -0.14 -7.32
CA TYR A 101 -2.63 0.04 -6.02
C TYR A 101 -4.09 0.45 -6.15
N THR A 102 -4.98 -0.19 -5.44
CA THR A 102 -6.38 0.22 -5.35
C THR A 102 -6.86 0.13 -3.90
N SER A 103 -7.62 1.12 -3.47
CA SER A 103 -8.21 1.15 -2.13
C SER A 103 -9.59 1.78 -2.18
N ARG A 104 -10.53 1.17 -1.44
CA ARG A 104 -11.88 1.67 -1.31
C ARG A 104 -12.38 1.48 0.13
N PHE A 105 -12.70 2.58 0.79
CA PHE A 105 -13.31 2.57 2.12
C PHE A 105 -14.83 2.49 2.06
N THR A 106 -15.36 2.32 0.86
CA THR A 106 -16.78 2.19 0.58
C THR A 106 -17.28 0.74 0.63
N ASN A 107 -16.34 -0.22 0.57
CA ASN A 107 -16.65 -1.64 0.57
C ASN A 107 -15.42 -2.44 1.01
N SER A 108 -15.57 -3.29 2.00
CA SER A 108 -14.50 -4.13 2.54
C SER A 108 -14.44 -5.55 1.95
N ALA A 109 -15.27 -5.86 0.96
CA ALA A 109 -15.29 -7.19 0.35
C ALA A 109 -13.91 -7.54 -0.26
N GLY A 110 -13.50 -8.77 -0.05
CA GLY A 110 -12.22 -9.29 -0.55
C GLY A 110 -11.02 -9.01 0.36
N GLY A 111 -11.17 -8.18 1.40
CA GLY A 111 -10.08 -7.85 2.33
C GLY A 111 -8.90 -7.16 1.65
N ILE A 112 -7.72 -7.26 2.26
CA ILE A 112 -6.45 -6.81 1.70
C ILE A 112 -5.91 -7.94 0.83
N LYS A 113 -5.35 -7.58 -0.34
CA LYS A 113 -4.70 -8.52 -1.26
C LYS A 113 -3.38 -7.94 -1.73
N GLU A 114 -2.32 -8.75 -1.65
CA GLU A 114 -1.01 -8.37 -2.16
C GLU A 114 -0.45 -9.52 -2.98
N LEU A 115 -0.36 -9.30 -4.31
CA LEU A 115 -0.01 -10.29 -5.30
C LEU A 115 1.14 -9.79 -6.17
N TYR A 116 2.13 -10.64 -6.41
CA TYR A 116 3.26 -10.36 -7.28
C TYR A 116 3.28 -11.34 -8.42
N PHE A 117 3.19 -10.84 -9.65
CA PHE A 117 3.15 -11.63 -10.86
C PHE A 117 4.46 -11.54 -11.63
N SER A 118 4.91 -12.64 -12.15
CA SER A 118 6.05 -12.74 -13.05
C SER A 118 5.79 -13.73 -14.18
N ASN A 119 6.66 -13.76 -15.17
CA ASN A 119 6.61 -14.80 -16.21
C ASN A 119 6.89 -16.22 -15.68
N GLY A 120 7.38 -16.37 -14.46
CA GLY A 120 7.57 -17.66 -13.80
C GLY A 120 6.38 -18.12 -12.98
N GLY A 121 5.43 -17.24 -12.68
CA GLY A 121 4.29 -17.53 -11.81
C GLY A 121 3.94 -16.38 -10.87
N MET A 122 3.43 -16.71 -9.70
CA MET A 122 2.86 -15.74 -8.77
C MET A 122 3.33 -15.98 -7.32
N LEU A 123 3.58 -14.88 -6.60
CA LEU A 123 3.63 -14.86 -5.13
C LEU A 123 2.32 -14.24 -4.62
N ASN A 124 1.65 -14.95 -3.72
CA ASN A 124 0.47 -14.47 -3.01
C ASN A 124 0.81 -14.33 -1.51
N LEU A 125 0.87 -13.09 -1.01
CA LEU A 125 1.21 -12.83 0.39
C LEU A 125 0.05 -13.13 1.36
N ASP A 126 -1.20 -13.18 0.90
CA ASP A 126 -2.32 -13.58 1.76
C ASP A 126 -2.20 -15.05 2.20
N THR A 127 -1.68 -15.88 1.31
CA THR A 127 -1.49 -17.33 1.54
C THR A 127 -0.04 -17.70 1.81
N ASN A 128 0.89 -16.77 1.68
CA ASN A 128 2.34 -17.00 1.75
C ASN A 128 2.83 -18.06 0.76
N MET A 129 2.24 -18.12 -0.42
CA MET A 129 2.53 -19.14 -1.42
C MET A 129 3.18 -18.54 -2.65
N VAL A 130 4.24 -19.17 -3.12
CA VAL A 130 4.79 -19.04 -4.46
C VAL A 130 4.28 -20.21 -5.30
N THR A 131 3.81 -19.95 -6.50
CA THR A 131 3.31 -20.98 -7.43
C THR A 131 3.71 -20.65 -8.86
N SER A 132 3.64 -21.64 -9.75
CA SER A 132 3.79 -21.45 -11.21
C SER A 132 2.50 -20.98 -11.89
N GLU A 133 1.45 -20.69 -11.11
CA GLU A 133 0.15 -20.26 -11.66
C GLU A 133 0.31 -19.04 -12.57
N GLY A 134 -0.24 -19.12 -13.78
CA GLY A 134 -0.15 -18.05 -14.78
C GLY A 134 1.24 -17.83 -15.38
N GLY A 135 2.23 -18.64 -15.01
CA GLY A 135 3.58 -18.54 -15.57
C GLY A 135 3.63 -19.00 -17.03
N LEU A 136 4.65 -18.50 -17.76
CA LEU A 136 4.85 -18.74 -19.17
C LEU A 136 5.15 -20.23 -19.43
N GLN A 137 4.29 -20.89 -20.19
CA GLN A 137 4.44 -22.30 -20.48
C GLN A 137 5.57 -22.57 -21.50
N ALA A 138 6.08 -23.80 -21.52
CA ALA A 138 7.24 -24.14 -22.34
C ALA A 138 7.00 -23.94 -23.87
N GLY A 139 5.75 -24.14 -24.34
CA GLY A 139 5.36 -23.86 -25.71
C GLY A 139 5.50 -22.38 -26.06
N ASP A 140 4.85 -21.54 -25.28
CA ASP A 140 4.87 -20.09 -25.48
C ASP A 140 6.29 -19.51 -25.33
N ALA A 141 7.05 -20.02 -24.36
CA ALA A 141 8.44 -19.61 -24.19
C ALA A 141 9.30 -19.91 -25.40
N LYS A 142 9.10 -21.08 -26.02
CA LYS A 142 9.80 -21.49 -27.26
C LYS A 142 9.46 -20.54 -28.42
N ASP A 143 8.19 -20.23 -28.62
CA ASP A 143 7.73 -19.34 -29.68
C ASP A 143 8.27 -17.92 -29.54
N MET A 144 8.48 -17.49 -28.29
CA MET A 144 9.10 -16.19 -27.94
C MET A 144 10.63 -16.24 -27.88
N ASN A 145 11.26 -17.37 -28.21
CA ASN A 145 12.70 -17.59 -28.05
C ASN A 145 13.21 -17.34 -26.61
N MET A 146 12.40 -17.67 -25.62
CA MET A 146 12.69 -17.57 -24.21
C MET A 146 12.91 -18.95 -23.58
N LYS A 147 13.62 -18.98 -22.46
CA LYS A 147 13.69 -20.19 -21.63
C LYS A 147 12.52 -20.19 -20.65
N PRO A 148 11.82 -21.33 -20.50
CA PRO A 148 10.83 -21.48 -19.42
C PRO A 148 11.48 -21.23 -18.07
N ASN A 149 10.83 -20.44 -17.23
CA ASN A 149 11.31 -20.11 -15.88
C ASN A 149 10.17 -20.25 -14.86
N LEU A 150 9.50 -21.41 -14.90
CA LEU A 150 8.39 -21.68 -14.00
C LEU A 150 8.89 -21.82 -12.57
N LEU A 151 8.24 -21.12 -11.66
CA LEU A 151 8.53 -21.18 -10.23
C LEU A 151 8.10 -22.53 -9.65
N THR A 152 8.90 -23.07 -8.76
CA THR A 152 8.49 -24.22 -7.95
C THR A 152 7.55 -23.76 -6.84
N LYS A 153 6.51 -24.54 -6.60
CA LYS A 153 5.60 -24.26 -5.48
C LYS A 153 6.38 -24.24 -4.17
N PHE A 154 6.22 -23.14 -3.43
CA PHE A 154 6.89 -22.93 -2.16
C PHE A 154 5.99 -22.14 -1.21
N GLU A 155 5.87 -22.59 0.03
CA GLU A 155 5.21 -21.85 1.09
C GLU A 155 6.27 -21.06 1.88
N LEU A 156 6.07 -19.75 1.98
CA LEU A 156 6.96 -18.89 2.76
C LEU A 156 6.87 -19.26 4.24
N PRO A 157 7.98 -19.22 4.97
CA PRO A 157 7.99 -19.46 6.40
C PRO A 157 7.04 -18.50 7.12
N LYS A 158 6.22 -19.03 8.02
CA LYS A 158 5.41 -18.19 8.90
C LYS A 158 6.32 -17.50 9.91
N VAL A 159 6.22 -16.18 9.99
CA VAL A 159 6.88 -15.38 11.02
C VAL A 159 5.93 -15.21 12.18
N THR A 160 6.30 -15.72 13.34
CA THR A 160 5.59 -15.47 14.60
C THR A 160 6.27 -14.29 15.29
N ILE A 161 5.52 -13.21 15.48
CA ILE A 161 5.98 -12.07 16.28
C ILE A 161 5.46 -12.27 17.70
N THR A 162 6.37 -12.55 18.61
CA THR A 162 6.06 -12.64 20.04
C THR A 162 6.10 -11.23 20.62
N THR A 163 4.99 -10.76 21.16
CA THR A 163 4.91 -9.47 21.86
C THR A 163 5.25 -9.65 23.35
N SER A 164 5.55 -8.58 24.04
CA SER A 164 5.76 -8.61 25.49
C SER A 164 4.52 -9.11 26.26
N ALA A 165 3.32 -8.92 25.70
CA ALA A 165 2.08 -9.46 26.25
C ALA A 165 2.06 -10.99 26.21
N ASP A 166 2.62 -11.60 25.18
CA ASP A 166 2.67 -13.07 25.04
C ASP A 166 3.67 -13.71 26.00
N THR A 167 4.66 -12.93 26.51
CA THR A 167 5.65 -13.42 27.47
C THR A 167 5.22 -13.27 28.94
N GLY A 168 4.03 -12.74 29.19
CA GLY A 168 3.50 -12.53 30.55
C GLY A 168 4.25 -11.47 31.36
N GLY A 169 5.13 -10.68 30.71
CA GLY A 169 5.82 -9.57 31.33
C GLY A 169 4.89 -8.36 31.48
N ASP A 170 4.75 -7.85 32.71
CA ASP A 170 4.10 -6.56 32.93
C ASP A 170 4.99 -5.46 32.32
N PRO A 171 4.50 -4.65 31.36
CA PRO A 171 5.28 -3.59 30.75
C PRO A 171 5.60 -2.42 31.72
N MET A 172 5.21 -2.51 33.00
CA MET A 172 5.37 -1.48 34.01
C MET A 172 6.25 -1.89 35.19
N THR A 173 6.99 -3.02 35.11
CA THR A 173 8.00 -3.39 36.12
C THR A 173 9.41 -3.22 35.60
#